data_b96238ac349d64c4f5025a7d2f8c0611
#
_entry.id   b96238ac349d64c4f5025a7d2f8c0611
#
_cell.length_a   1.000
_cell.length_b   1.000
_cell.length_c   1.000
_cell.angle_alpha   90.00
_cell.angle_beta   90.00
_cell.angle_gamma   90.00
#
_symmetry.space_group_name_H-M   'P 1'
#
loop_
_entity.id
_entity.type
_entity.pdbx_description
1 polymer ?
#
loop_
_entity_poly.entity_id
_entity_poly.type
_entity_poly.pdbx_seq_one_letter_code
_entity_poly.pdbx_strand_id
1 'polypeptide(L)'
;TMRGMKHCYEALSKVKTMKRPVRIAYFGDSFIEADIFTADLREMLQQEFGGCGVGYVPVTSSISGYRPTVRHTFGGWSSHSSNDSVGFDKMQQDISGHYFFPREGAYVQLKGQSKYASRLDTCEVSTFYFLNKGFAAVRSKVNNAAEGELHEEVGTGGVQAVSVRGRIGQVRWSVEQADSVTFYGVAMDGRQGISLDNFSVRGCSGSH
;
A
#
# COMPACT_ATOMS: atom_id res chain seq x y z
N THR A 1 11.21 10.30 -23.48
CA THR A 1 11.28 11.66 -24.05
C THR A 1 11.11 12.68 -22.92
N MET A 2 11.82 13.82 -23.00
CA MET A 2 11.72 14.90 -21.98
C MET A 2 10.30 15.38 -21.73
N ARG A 3 9.40 15.30 -22.68
CA ARG A 3 7.97 15.65 -22.50
C ARG A 3 7.24 14.75 -21.53
N GLY A 4 7.51 13.43 -21.51
CA GLY A 4 6.84 12.50 -20.59
C GLY A 4 7.23 12.70 -19.12
N MET A 5 8.42 13.24 -18.86
CA MET A 5 8.92 13.48 -17.50
C MET A 5 8.60 14.88 -16.97
N LYS A 6 7.99 15.76 -17.77
CA LYS A 6 7.72 17.15 -17.36
C LYS A 6 6.94 17.24 -16.06
N HIS A 7 5.83 16.50 -15.94
CA HIS A 7 5.02 16.49 -14.72
C HIS A 7 5.78 15.92 -13.51
N CYS A 8 6.64 14.93 -13.73
CA CYS A 8 7.48 14.39 -12.67
C CYS A 8 8.46 15.46 -12.14
N TYR A 9 9.17 16.15 -13.03
CA TYR A 9 10.09 17.22 -12.64
C TYR A 9 9.38 18.41 -11.99
N GLU A 10 8.21 18.80 -12.48
CA GLU A 10 7.41 19.85 -11.88
C GLU A 10 6.91 19.47 -10.47
N ALA A 11 6.50 18.21 -10.26
CA ALA A 11 6.11 17.72 -8.96
C ALA A 11 7.30 17.66 -7.99
N LEU A 12 8.44 17.12 -8.42
CA LEU A 12 9.66 17.06 -7.61
C LEU A 12 10.19 18.45 -7.23
N SER A 13 10.13 19.42 -8.13
CA SER A 13 10.56 20.80 -7.82
C SER A 13 9.73 21.48 -6.73
N LYS A 14 8.49 21.05 -6.55
CA LYS A 14 7.53 21.61 -5.58
C LYS A 14 7.37 20.76 -4.33
N VAL A 15 7.95 19.55 -4.28
CA VAL A 15 7.71 18.58 -3.21
C VAL A 15 7.94 19.13 -1.81
N LYS A 16 9.00 19.96 -1.63
CA LYS A 16 9.36 20.55 -0.34
C LYS A 16 8.37 21.63 0.16
N THR A 17 7.55 22.17 -0.75
CA THR A 17 6.54 23.19 -0.44
C THR A 17 5.12 22.63 -0.42
N MET A 18 4.91 21.44 -0.95
CA MET A 18 3.60 20.78 -0.96
C MET A 18 3.27 20.24 0.43
N LYS A 19 2.01 20.44 0.85
CA LYS A 19 1.48 19.91 2.12
C LYS A 19 0.92 18.48 1.99
N ARG A 20 1.31 17.77 0.95
CA ARG A 20 0.93 16.39 0.66
C ARG A 20 2.11 15.66 0.02
N PRO A 21 2.19 14.32 0.12
CA PRO A 21 3.24 13.58 -0.56
C PRO A 21 3.08 13.63 -2.09
N VAL A 22 4.20 13.61 -2.79
CA VAL A 22 4.26 13.29 -4.22
C VAL A 22 4.37 11.78 -4.32
N ARG A 23 3.36 11.15 -4.90
CA ARG A 23 3.32 9.70 -5.07
C ARG A 23 3.85 9.30 -6.44
N ILE A 24 4.79 8.37 -6.44
CA ILE A 24 5.38 7.77 -7.63
C ILE A 24 4.94 6.32 -7.70
N ALA A 25 4.14 5.98 -8.71
CA ALA A 25 3.76 4.61 -9.00
C ALA A 25 4.79 3.98 -9.93
N TYR A 26 5.50 2.95 -9.45
CA TYR A 26 6.48 2.22 -10.23
C TYR A 26 5.90 0.87 -10.65
N PHE A 27 5.65 0.73 -11.96
CA PHE A 27 5.09 -0.49 -12.53
C PHE A 27 6.18 -1.37 -13.11
N GLY A 28 6.02 -2.68 -12.95
CA GLY A 28 6.95 -3.64 -13.53
C GLY A 28 6.52 -5.09 -13.27
N ASP A 29 7.38 -5.98 -13.66
CA ASP A 29 7.20 -7.42 -13.53
C ASP A 29 7.95 -7.99 -12.31
N SER A 30 8.37 -9.26 -12.39
CA SER A 30 9.13 -9.93 -11.35
C SER A 30 10.51 -9.33 -11.06
N PHE A 31 11.09 -8.52 -11.96
CA PHE A 31 12.39 -7.88 -11.73
C PHE A 31 12.35 -6.79 -10.66
N ILE A 32 11.21 -6.15 -10.44
CA ILE A 32 11.06 -5.17 -9.36
C ILE A 32 10.32 -5.75 -8.14
N GLU A 33 9.82 -6.99 -8.28
CA GLU A 33 9.15 -7.68 -7.19
C GLU A 33 10.05 -7.76 -5.94
N ALA A 34 9.46 -7.79 -4.77
CA ALA A 34 10.17 -7.76 -3.49
C ALA A 34 10.99 -6.49 -3.20
N ASP A 35 10.73 -5.39 -3.87
CA ASP A 35 11.46 -4.13 -3.69
C ASP A 35 12.97 -4.21 -3.99
N ILE A 36 13.42 -5.15 -4.82
CA ILE A 36 14.86 -5.33 -5.11
C ILE A 36 15.48 -4.04 -5.65
N PHE A 37 14.81 -3.40 -6.58
CA PHE A 37 15.26 -2.12 -7.16
C PHE A 37 14.60 -0.92 -6.47
N THR A 38 13.32 -1.02 -6.17
CA THR A 38 12.52 0.11 -5.68
C THR A 38 12.89 0.50 -4.25
N ALA A 39 13.54 -0.37 -3.47
CA ALA A 39 14.04 -0.04 -2.14
C ALA A 39 15.10 1.07 -2.20
N ASP A 40 16.12 0.88 -3.01
CA ASP A 40 17.23 1.85 -3.14
C ASP A 40 16.74 3.17 -3.77
N LEU A 41 15.90 3.06 -4.81
CA LEU A 41 15.31 4.24 -5.43
C LEU A 41 14.45 5.04 -4.44
N ARG A 42 13.63 4.37 -3.65
CA ARG A 42 12.82 5.01 -2.60
C ARG A 42 13.71 5.70 -1.57
N GLU A 43 14.75 5.03 -1.11
CA GLU A 43 15.68 5.58 -0.14
C GLU A 43 16.36 6.84 -0.66
N MET A 44 16.91 6.82 -1.88
CA MET A 44 17.53 7.99 -2.50
C MET A 44 16.55 9.16 -2.64
N LEU A 45 15.34 8.91 -3.11
CA LEU A 45 14.33 9.95 -3.27
C LEU A 45 13.86 10.52 -1.93
N GLN A 46 13.66 9.68 -0.93
CA GLN A 46 13.26 10.14 0.41
C GLN A 46 14.38 10.90 1.13
N GLN A 47 15.64 10.55 0.91
CA GLN A 47 16.78 11.31 1.43
C GLN A 47 16.85 12.71 0.81
N GLU A 48 16.68 12.84 -0.50
CA GLU A 48 16.79 14.12 -1.21
C GLU A 48 15.56 15.01 -1.00
N PHE A 49 14.36 14.44 -1.08
CA PHE A 49 13.11 15.20 -1.12
C PHE A 49 12.28 15.10 0.16
N GLY A 50 12.69 14.28 1.12
CA GLY A 50 11.90 13.96 2.29
C GLY A 50 10.85 12.88 2.02
N GLY A 51 10.11 12.54 3.05
CA GLY A 51 9.14 11.46 3.03
C GLY A 51 9.56 10.30 3.93
N CYS A 52 8.71 9.31 4.08
CA CYS A 52 8.95 8.11 4.87
C CYS A 52 7.96 7.00 4.48
N GLY A 53 8.21 5.81 5.01
CA GLY A 53 7.36 4.65 4.79
C GLY A 53 7.60 3.93 3.46
N VAL A 54 6.97 2.78 3.31
CA VAL A 54 7.19 1.86 2.19
C VAL A 54 6.21 2.06 1.02
N GLY A 55 5.28 3.02 1.15
CA GLY A 55 4.20 3.20 0.19
C GLY A 55 3.15 2.10 0.28
N TYR A 56 2.51 1.82 -0.84
CA TYR A 56 1.44 0.83 -0.96
C TYR A 56 1.97 -0.60 -0.93
N VAL A 57 1.27 -1.46 -0.17
CA VAL A 57 1.51 -2.90 -0.07
C VAL A 57 0.17 -3.61 -0.21
N PRO A 58 0.02 -4.59 -1.14
CA PRO A 58 -1.21 -5.37 -1.25
C PRO A 58 -1.50 -6.12 0.06
N VAL A 59 -2.77 -6.45 0.29
CA VAL A 59 -3.21 -7.16 1.52
C VAL A 59 -2.44 -8.47 1.71
N THR A 60 -2.24 -9.26 0.64
CA THR A 60 -1.39 -10.46 0.68
C THR A 60 -0.29 -10.40 -0.36
N SER A 61 0.78 -11.15 -0.15
CA SER A 61 1.85 -11.30 -1.13
C SER A 61 2.55 -12.64 -0.96
N SER A 62 2.68 -13.39 -2.05
CA SER A 62 3.42 -14.66 -2.06
C SER A 62 4.90 -14.52 -1.76
N ILE A 63 5.44 -13.30 -1.90
CA ILE A 63 6.85 -12.98 -1.68
C ILE A 63 7.09 -12.15 -0.40
N SER A 64 6.10 -12.07 0.48
CA SER A 64 6.18 -11.24 1.70
C SER A 64 7.43 -11.53 2.56
N GLY A 65 7.88 -12.78 2.60
CA GLY A 65 9.09 -13.18 3.33
C GLY A 65 10.42 -12.72 2.71
N TYR A 66 10.41 -12.30 1.45
CA TYR A 66 11.61 -11.87 0.72
C TYR A 66 11.74 -10.35 0.61
N ARG A 67 10.71 -9.61 0.99
CA ARG A 67 10.70 -8.15 0.87
C ARG A 67 11.53 -7.51 2.00
N PRO A 68 12.65 -6.85 1.70
CA PRO A 68 13.56 -6.34 2.73
C PRO A 68 13.08 -5.04 3.39
N THR A 69 12.12 -4.34 2.79
CA THR A 69 11.67 -3.01 3.21
C THR A 69 10.60 -3.05 4.28
N VAL A 70 9.82 -4.12 4.34
CA VAL A 70 8.69 -4.25 5.25
C VAL A 70 8.53 -5.70 5.69
N ARG A 71 8.29 -5.91 6.98
CA ARG A 71 7.77 -7.18 7.47
C ARG A 71 6.26 -7.18 7.27
N HIS A 72 5.79 -8.06 6.39
CA HIS A 72 4.40 -8.17 5.98
C HIS A 72 3.83 -9.50 6.47
N THR A 73 2.85 -9.44 7.36
CA THR A 73 2.11 -10.60 7.83
C THR A 73 0.62 -10.40 7.61
N PHE A 74 -0.08 -11.46 7.28
CA PHE A 74 -1.50 -11.42 6.97
C PHE A 74 -2.14 -12.79 7.21
N GLY A 75 -3.46 -12.81 7.31
CA GLY A 75 -4.26 -14.03 7.43
C GLY A 75 -5.73 -13.78 7.16
N GLY A 76 -6.48 -14.84 6.86
CA GLY A 76 -7.93 -14.77 6.67
C GLY A 76 -8.37 -14.11 5.35
N TRP A 77 -7.63 -14.28 4.26
CA TRP A 77 -7.95 -13.69 2.96
C TRP A 77 -8.19 -14.72 1.86
N SER A 78 -9.13 -14.43 0.96
CA SER A 78 -9.21 -14.99 -0.37
C SER A 78 -8.58 -14.01 -1.34
N SER A 79 -7.53 -14.44 -2.03
CA SER A 79 -6.72 -13.58 -2.91
C SER A 79 -7.03 -13.89 -4.36
N HIS A 80 -7.19 -12.86 -5.17
CA HIS A 80 -7.41 -12.92 -6.61
C HIS A 80 -6.40 -12.02 -7.33
N SER A 81 -5.88 -12.52 -8.43
CA SER A 81 -4.82 -11.88 -9.21
C SER A 81 -5.15 -11.94 -10.69
N SER A 82 -4.69 -10.96 -11.45
CA SER A 82 -4.81 -10.95 -12.92
C SER A 82 -4.17 -12.16 -13.60
N ASN A 83 -3.35 -12.93 -12.87
CA ASN A 83 -2.76 -14.18 -13.33
C ASN A 83 -3.64 -15.41 -13.07
N ASP A 84 -4.78 -15.26 -12.39
CA ASP A 84 -5.69 -16.36 -12.13
C ASP A 84 -6.35 -16.77 -13.45
N SER A 85 -6.29 -18.06 -13.76
CA SER A 85 -6.84 -18.61 -15.02
C SER A 85 -8.37 -18.67 -15.03
N VAL A 86 -9.02 -18.66 -13.86
CA VAL A 86 -10.48 -18.77 -13.70
C VAL A 86 -10.94 -17.89 -12.54
N GLY A 87 -12.08 -17.21 -12.74
CA GLY A 87 -12.77 -16.49 -11.65
C GLY A 87 -12.21 -15.11 -11.32
N PHE A 88 -11.28 -14.57 -12.12
CA PHE A 88 -10.82 -13.21 -11.95
C PHE A 88 -11.79 -12.20 -12.57
N ASP A 89 -12.25 -11.27 -11.74
CA ASP A 89 -13.12 -10.16 -12.18
C ASP A 89 -12.31 -8.88 -12.34
N LYS A 90 -12.06 -8.50 -13.60
CA LYS A 90 -11.31 -7.27 -13.95
C LYS A 90 -11.93 -5.98 -13.40
N MET A 91 -13.23 -5.98 -13.11
CA MET A 91 -13.93 -4.80 -12.58
C MET A 91 -13.69 -4.60 -11.07
N GLN A 92 -13.16 -5.58 -10.38
CA GLN A 92 -12.87 -5.54 -8.95
C GLN A 92 -11.39 -5.29 -8.65
N GLN A 93 -10.51 -5.44 -9.62
CA GLN A 93 -9.06 -5.27 -9.41
C GLN A 93 -8.70 -3.82 -9.07
N ASP A 94 -7.65 -3.67 -8.28
CA ASP A 94 -6.97 -2.40 -8.12
C ASP A 94 -5.90 -2.16 -9.21
N ILE A 95 -5.16 -1.08 -9.07
CA ILE A 95 -4.07 -0.71 -9.98
C ILE A 95 -2.93 -1.75 -10.03
N SER A 96 -2.82 -2.62 -9.03
CA SER A 96 -1.83 -3.71 -8.96
C SER A 96 -2.33 -5.02 -9.58
N GLY A 97 -3.54 -5.04 -10.12
CA GLY A 97 -4.14 -6.25 -10.70
C GLY A 97 -4.54 -7.30 -9.66
N HIS A 98 -4.81 -6.88 -8.42
CA HIS A 98 -5.20 -7.76 -7.33
C HIS A 98 -6.49 -7.27 -6.67
N TYR A 99 -7.20 -8.20 -6.02
CA TYR A 99 -8.26 -7.90 -5.07
C TYR A 99 -8.43 -9.05 -4.06
N PHE A 100 -9.03 -8.72 -2.90
CA PHE A 100 -9.07 -9.60 -1.75
C PHE A 100 -10.44 -9.57 -1.10
N PHE A 101 -10.93 -10.75 -0.70
CA PHE A 101 -12.11 -10.89 0.14
C PHE A 101 -11.74 -11.39 1.52
N PRO A 102 -12.28 -10.77 2.60
CA PRO A 102 -12.00 -11.21 3.95
C PRO A 102 -12.75 -12.51 4.29
N ARG A 103 -12.09 -13.35 5.07
CA ARG A 103 -12.66 -14.47 5.80
C ARG A 103 -12.64 -14.14 7.29
N GLU A 104 -13.15 -15.00 8.12
CA GLU A 104 -13.09 -14.84 9.57
C GLU A 104 -11.67 -14.57 10.06
N GLY A 105 -11.52 -13.54 10.90
CA GLY A 105 -10.23 -13.13 11.43
C GLY A 105 -9.27 -12.48 10.43
N ALA A 106 -9.78 -11.94 9.32
CA ALA A 106 -8.96 -11.31 8.30
C ALA A 106 -8.15 -10.13 8.85
N TYR A 107 -6.85 -10.13 8.59
CA TYR A 107 -5.95 -9.04 8.97
C TYR A 107 -4.77 -8.89 8.01
N VAL A 108 -4.20 -7.70 8.01
CA VAL A 108 -2.91 -7.38 7.40
C VAL A 108 -2.10 -6.54 8.38
N GLN A 109 -0.83 -6.87 8.54
CA GLN A 109 0.09 -6.14 9.42
C GLN A 109 1.37 -5.82 8.69
N LEU A 110 1.77 -4.56 8.75
CA LEU A 110 3.00 -4.05 8.18
C LEU A 110 3.87 -3.47 9.28
N LYS A 111 5.15 -3.83 9.27
CA LYS A 111 6.19 -3.22 10.09
C LYS A 111 7.34 -2.81 9.21
N GLY A 112 7.66 -1.54 9.16
CA GLY A 112 8.79 -1.02 8.43
C GLY A 112 10.12 -1.56 8.96
N GLN A 113 11.13 -1.67 8.09
CA GLN A 113 12.45 -2.17 8.43
C GLN A 113 13.43 -1.01 8.64
N SER A 114 14.20 -1.09 9.70
CA SER A 114 15.27 -0.13 10.02
C SER A 114 16.55 -0.32 9.19
N LYS A 115 16.62 -1.39 8.40
CA LYS A 115 17.78 -1.71 7.56
C LYS A 115 18.09 -0.64 6.52
N TYR A 116 17.06 0.00 6.00
CA TYR A 116 17.18 1.15 5.11
C TYR A 116 17.22 2.39 6.00
N ALA A 117 18.33 3.08 5.98
CA ALA A 117 18.78 4.07 6.96
C ALA A 117 17.77 5.20 7.22
N SER A 118 16.89 5.45 6.27
CA SER A 118 16.20 6.69 6.37
C SER A 118 14.93 6.61 7.16
N ARG A 119 13.95 5.83 6.78
CA ARG A 119 12.61 6.14 7.32
C ARG A 119 11.57 5.05 7.06
N LEU A 120 12.00 3.81 6.79
CA LEU A 120 11.07 2.73 6.52
C LEU A 120 10.44 2.14 7.79
N ASP A 121 11.11 2.29 8.94
CA ASP A 121 10.62 1.85 10.25
C ASP A 121 9.71 2.88 10.93
N THR A 122 9.52 4.04 10.31
CA THR A 122 8.56 5.05 10.75
C THR A 122 7.79 5.61 9.56
N CYS A 123 6.51 5.84 9.75
CA CYS A 123 5.69 6.63 8.86
C CYS A 123 4.77 7.54 9.68
N GLU A 124 4.03 8.41 9.01
CA GLU A 124 3.16 9.38 9.66
C GLU A 124 1.69 9.13 9.37
N VAL A 125 1.40 8.33 8.34
CA VAL A 125 0.04 7.97 7.93
C VAL A 125 0.05 6.52 7.47
N SER A 126 -0.89 5.71 7.96
CA SER A 126 -1.23 4.43 7.36
C SER A 126 -2.65 4.48 6.84
N THR A 127 -2.84 4.00 5.62
CA THR A 127 -4.14 4.05 4.93
C THR A 127 -4.51 2.68 4.42
N PHE A 128 -5.74 2.24 4.70
CA PHE A 128 -6.31 0.99 4.19
C PHE A 128 -7.32 1.30 3.09
N TYR A 129 -7.15 0.69 1.92
CA TYR A 129 -7.94 0.95 0.71
C TYR A 129 -8.86 -0.23 0.40
N PHE A 130 -10.10 0.07 0.05
CA PHE A 130 -11.11 -0.91 -0.34
C PHE A 130 -12.21 -0.30 -1.22
N LEU A 131 -12.83 -1.13 -2.05
CA LEU A 131 -14.06 -0.81 -2.78
C LEU A 131 -15.23 -1.18 -1.88
N ASN A 132 -16.09 -0.22 -1.53
CA ASN A 132 -17.20 -0.43 -0.62
C ASN A 132 -18.54 -0.15 -1.32
N LYS A 133 -19.32 -1.20 -1.51
CA LYS A 133 -20.69 -1.14 -2.07
C LYS A 133 -21.77 -1.31 -1.01
N GLY A 134 -21.41 -1.55 0.24
CA GLY A 134 -22.33 -1.80 1.34
C GLY A 134 -21.84 -1.18 2.66
N PHE A 135 -21.15 -1.97 3.48
CA PHE A 135 -20.65 -1.51 4.78
C PHE A 135 -19.32 -2.18 5.12
N ALA A 136 -18.40 -1.40 5.65
CA ALA A 136 -17.11 -1.87 6.16
C ALA A 136 -16.88 -1.40 7.60
N ALA A 137 -16.49 -2.32 8.49
CA ALA A 137 -15.93 -2.00 9.79
C ALA A 137 -14.53 -2.61 9.87
N VAL A 138 -13.52 -1.77 10.02
CA VAL A 138 -12.13 -2.18 10.12
C VAL A 138 -11.48 -1.57 11.35
N ARG A 139 -10.58 -2.29 11.98
CA ARG A 139 -9.87 -1.85 13.18
C ARG A 139 -8.40 -1.67 12.89
N SER A 140 -7.87 -0.50 13.23
CA SER A 140 -6.44 -0.23 13.17
C SER A 140 -5.80 -0.37 14.55
N LYS A 141 -4.62 -0.99 14.61
CA LYS A 141 -3.79 -1.04 15.81
C LYS A 141 -2.38 -0.59 15.43
N VAL A 142 -1.94 0.52 16.03
CA VAL A 142 -0.66 1.16 15.73
C VAL A 142 0.37 0.79 16.80
N ASN A 143 1.54 0.38 16.36
CA ASN A 143 2.66 -0.02 17.23
C ASN A 143 2.23 -1.09 18.25
N ASN A 144 2.50 -0.87 19.52
CA ASN A 144 2.17 -1.75 20.64
C ASN A 144 0.95 -1.25 21.42
N ALA A 145 0.05 -0.48 20.81
CA ALA A 145 -1.17 -0.02 21.47
C ALA A 145 -1.96 -1.21 22.05
N ALA A 146 -2.52 -1.07 23.26
CA ALA A 146 -3.32 -2.12 23.87
C ALA A 146 -4.61 -2.35 23.08
N GLU A 147 -5.26 -1.26 22.68
CA GLU A 147 -6.50 -1.27 21.92
C GLU A 147 -6.30 -0.67 20.54
N GLY A 148 -7.16 -1.04 19.59
CA GLY A 148 -7.20 -0.50 18.23
C GLY A 148 -8.38 0.44 18.07
N GLU A 149 -8.26 1.37 17.11
CA GLU A 149 -9.32 2.29 16.70
C GLU A 149 -10.25 1.60 15.68
N LEU A 150 -11.56 1.67 15.91
CA LEU A 150 -12.58 1.17 14.98
C LEU A 150 -12.95 2.26 13.98
N HIS A 151 -13.00 1.89 12.71
CA HIS A 151 -13.43 2.73 11.59
C HIS A 151 -14.63 2.06 10.92
N GLU A 152 -15.74 2.79 10.82
CA GLU A 152 -16.97 2.30 10.21
C GLU A 152 -17.31 3.18 8.99
N GLU A 153 -17.49 2.56 7.83
CA GLU A 153 -17.72 3.25 6.57
C GLU A 153 -18.95 2.69 5.85
N VAL A 154 -19.89 3.56 5.56
CA VAL A 154 -21.03 3.25 4.69
C VAL A 154 -20.55 3.30 3.24
N GLY A 155 -20.96 2.31 2.45
CA GLY A 155 -20.56 2.17 1.05
C GLY A 155 -21.04 3.32 0.17
N THR A 156 -20.14 3.84 -0.66
CA THR A 156 -20.44 4.85 -1.69
C THR A 156 -20.53 4.24 -3.09
N GLY A 157 -20.30 2.93 -3.23
CA GLY A 157 -20.17 2.24 -4.51
C GLY A 157 -18.81 2.44 -5.17
N GLY A 158 -17.90 3.21 -4.56
CA GLY A 158 -16.56 3.52 -5.06
C GLY A 158 -15.46 3.07 -4.10
N VAL A 159 -14.22 3.38 -4.49
CA VAL A 159 -13.06 3.17 -3.65
C VAL A 159 -13.08 4.16 -2.49
N GLN A 160 -12.95 3.62 -1.29
CA GLN A 160 -12.84 4.36 -0.04
C GLN A 160 -11.49 4.05 0.62
N ALA A 161 -11.10 4.89 1.57
CA ALA A 161 -9.89 4.73 2.34
C ALA A 161 -10.09 5.24 3.75
N VAL A 162 -9.63 4.47 4.72
CA VAL A 162 -9.52 4.89 6.13
C VAL A 162 -8.06 5.05 6.50
N SER A 163 -7.77 6.03 7.34
CA SER A 163 -6.39 6.37 7.68
C SER A 163 -6.21 6.61 9.16
N VAL A 164 -5.07 6.17 9.68
CA VAL A 164 -4.57 6.56 11.01
C VAL A 164 -3.32 7.40 10.86
N ARG A 165 -3.13 8.33 11.78
CA ARG A 165 -2.02 9.30 11.77
C ARG A 165 -1.25 9.23 13.06
N GLY A 166 0.06 9.48 12.99
CA GLY A 166 0.96 9.49 14.13
C GLY A 166 2.34 9.02 13.74
N ARG A 167 3.18 8.68 14.71
CA ARG A 167 4.46 8.02 14.45
C ARG A 167 4.22 6.51 14.40
N ILE A 168 4.27 5.94 13.20
CA ILE A 168 3.86 4.57 12.93
C ILE A 168 5.06 3.75 12.46
N GLY A 169 5.57 2.87 13.31
CA GLY A 169 6.57 1.86 12.94
C GLY A 169 5.91 0.56 12.50
N GLN A 170 4.74 0.26 13.06
CA GLN A 170 3.95 -0.92 12.76
C GLN A 170 2.46 -0.56 12.76
N VAL A 171 1.70 -1.14 11.86
CA VAL A 171 0.25 -1.05 11.85
C VAL A 171 -0.35 -2.41 11.54
N ARG A 172 -1.41 -2.76 12.25
CA ARG A 172 -2.27 -3.90 11.96
C ARG A 172 -3.67 -3.40 11.66
N TRP A 173 -4.19 -3.79 10.52
CA TRP A 173 -5.57 -3.60 10.12
C TRP A 173 -6.30 -4.93 10.17
N SER A 174 -7.42 -5.00 10.86
CA SER A 174 -8.29 -6.18 10.97
C SER A 174 -9.67 -5.85 10.45
N VAL A 175 -10.32 -6.81 9.81
CA VAL A 175 -11.70 -6.66 9.34
C VAL A 175 -12.64 -7.20 10.42
N GLU A 176 -13.52 -6.33 10.92
CA GLU A 176 -14.56 -6.70 11.89
C GLU A 176 -15.87 -7.08 11.18
N GLN A 177 -16.22 -6.32 10.12
CA GLN A 177 -17.38 -6.58 9.28
C GLN A 177 -17.11 -6.09 7.86
N ALA A 178 -17.61 -6.84 6.87
CA ALA A 178 -17.51 -6.46 5.47
C ALA A 178 -18.73 -6.99 4.69
N ASP A 179 -19.61 -6.07 4.27
CA ASP A 179 -20.77 -6.35 3.46
C ASP A 179 -20.56 -5.75 2.07
N SER A 180 -20.40 -6.58 1.04
CA SER A 180 -20.11 -6.13 -0.34
C SER A 180 -18.88 -5.24 -0.44
N VAL A 181 -17.79 -5.66 0.19
CA VAL A 181 -16.52 -4.93 0.23
C VAL A 181 -15.41 -5.77 -0.41
N THR A 182 -14.62 -5.13 -1.27
CA THR A 182 -13.43 -5.69 -1.89
C THR A 182 -12.21 -4.94 -1.39
N PHE A 183 -11.26 -5.62 -0.76
CA PHE A 183 -10.06 -5.00 -0.19
C PHE A 183 -8.90 -5.00 -1.18
N TYR A 184 -7.99 -4.03 -1.04
CA TYR A 184 -6.87 -3.83 -1.96
C TYR A 184 -5.52 -3.89 -1.27
N GLY A 185 -5.21 -2.93 -0.41
CA GLY A 185 -3.91 -2.87 0.23
C GLY A 185 -3.82 -1.76 1.27
N VAL A 186 -2.66 -1.71 1.90
CA VAL A 186 -2.33 -0.76 2.95
C VAL A 186 -1.12 0.06 2.53
N ALA A 187 -1.21 1.38 2.68
CA ALA A 187 -0.06 2.25 2.52
C ALA A 187 0.54 2.65 3.87
N MET A 188 1.86 2.82 3.89
CA MET A 188 2.62 3.45 4.97
C MET A 188 3.40 4.62 4.38
N ASP A 189 3.00 5.84 4.69
CA ASP A 189 3.45 7.07 4.03
C ASP A 189 3.88 8.16 5.01
N GLY A 190 4.64 9.11 4.51
CA GLY A 190 4.80 10.42 5.13
C GLY A 190 3.64 11.36 4.80
N ARG A 191 3.49 12.41 5.59
CA ARG A 191 2.51 13.49 5.32
C ARG A 191 2.96 14.41 4.19
N GLN A 192 4.25 14.40 3.87
CA GLN A 192 4.92 15.20 2.84
C GLN A 192 6.08 14.40 2.23
N GLY A 193 6.74 14.97 1.23
CA GLY A 193 7.88 14.33 0.59
C GLY A 193 7.47 13.30 -0.45
N ILE A 194 8.26 12.25 -0.59
CA ILE A 194 8.05 11.20 -1.59
C ILE A 194 7.39 9.96 -0.96
N SER A 195 6.37 9.46 -1.63
CA SER A 195 5.86 8.10 -1.50
C SER A 195 6.13 7.35 -2.80
N LEU A 196 6.83 6.22 -2.74
CA LEU A 196 7.11 5.38 -3.91
C LEU A 196 6.46 4.02 -3.74
N ASP A 197 5.50 3.73 -4.60
CA ASP A 197 4.75 2.48 -4.62
C ASP A 197 5.35 1.51 -5.63
N ASN A 198 5.46 0.25 -5.24
CA ASN A 198 5.88 -0.84 -6.11
C ASN A 198 4.65 -1.64 -6.57
N PHE A 199 4.24 -1.44 -7.81
CA PHE A 199 3.17 -2.20 -8.46
C PHE A 199 3.76 -3.25 -9.40
N SER A 200 4.32 -4.30 -8.81
CA SER A 200 4.86 -5.43 -9.55
C SER A 200 3.79 -6.50 -9.77
N VAL A 201 3.64 -6.92 -11.01
CA VAL A 201 2.80 -8.05 -11.38
C VAL A 201 3.65 -9.07 -12.11
N ARG A 202 3.85 -10.23 -11.49
CA ARG A 202 4.66 -11.31 -12.04
C ARG A 202 4.12 -11.76 -13.39
N GLY A 203 4.99 -11.86 -14.40
CA GLY A 203 4.61 -12.25 -15.76
C GLY A 203 3.91 -11.16 -16.59
N CYS A 204 3.78 -9.95 -16.07
CA CYS A 204 3.19 -8.83 -16.80
C CYS A 204 4.23 -8.22 -17.75
N SER A 205 3.91 -8.19 -19.04
CA SER A 205 4.75 -7.53 -20.08
C SER A 205 4.44 -6.05 -20.27
N GLY A 206 3.44 -5.52 -19.56
CA GLY A 206 2.95 -4.15 -19.74
C GLY A 206 2.15 -3.92 -21.02
N SER A 207 1.74 -4.99 -21.70
CA SER A 207 0.99 -4.97 -22.96
C SER A 207 -0.49 -5.34 -22.84
N HIS A 208 -1.11 -5.05 -21.71
CA HIS A 208 -2.54 -5.36 -21.47
C HIS A 208 -3.39 -4.11 -21.31
#